data_341d8d6a440ca632669e1901dc9aa612
#
_entry.id   341d8d6a440ca632669e1901dc9aa612
#
_cell.length_a   1.000
_cell.length_b   1.000
_cell.length_c   1.000
_cell.angle_alpha   90.00
_cell.angle_beta   90.00
_cell.angle_gamma   90.00
#
_symmetry.space_group_name_H-M   'P 1'
#
loop_
_entity.id
_entity.type
_entity.pdbx_description
1 polymer ?
#
loop_
_entity_poly.entity_id
_entity_poly.type
_entity_poly.pdbx_seq_one_letter_code
_entity_poly.pdbx_strand_id
1 'polypeptide(L)'
;MFIHHLSDVMSNDIGDDTRIWQFSVILQGAKIGKACNICAHTLIEGDVTIGDRVTIKSGVYVWDGVTIEDDVFIGPCVAFTNDKHPRSKIYPVQFPKM
;
A
#
# COMPACT_ATOMS: atom_id res chain seq x y z
N MET A 1 13.94 1.31 9.41
CA MET A 1 12.52 1.64 9.15
C MET A 1 12.24 3.05 9.61
N PHE A 2 11.53 3.81 8.79
CA PHE A 2 11.13 5.17 9.16
C PHE A 2 9.61 5.27 9.14
N ILE A 3 9.01 5.64 10.24
CA ILE A 3 7.56 5.89 10.35
C ILE A 3 7.40 7.32 10.84
N HIS A 4 6.84 8.16 9.96
CA HIS A 4 6.65 9.57 10.32
C HIS A 4 5.69 9.67 11.51
N HIS A 5 6.00 10.56 12.45
CA HIS A 5 5.24 10.66 13.69
C HIS A 5 3.79 11.12 13.48
N LEU A 6 3.47 11.69 12.34
CA LEU A 6 2.10 12.09 11.99
C LEU A 6 1.38 11.03 11.15
N SER A 7 1.87 9.80 11.13
CA SER A 7 1.18 8.68 10.51
C SER A 7 0.53 7.82 11.58
N ASP A 8 -0.46 7.04 11.18
CA ASP A 8 -1.16 6.12 12.09
C ASP A 8 -0.91 4.69 11.59
N VAL A 9 0.08 4.05 12.19
CA VAL A 9 0.53 2.73 11.75
C VAL A 9 0.21 1.72 12.84
N MET A 10 -0.73 0.84 12.55
CA MET A 10 -1.17 -0.18 13.49
C MET A 10 -0.59 -1.56 13.18
N SER A 11 0.06 -1.72 12.03
CA SER A 11 0.67 -2.99 11.65
C SER A 11 2.03 -3.15 12.31
N ASN A 12 2.35 -4.37 12.71
CA ASN A 12 3.66 -4.75 13.21
C ASN A 12 4.48 -5.52 12.18
N ASP A 13 3.94 -5.72 10.98
CA ASP A 13 4.57 -6.55 9.96
C ASP A 13 5.07 -5.64 8.83
N ILE A 14 6.09 -4.87 9.14
CA ILE A 14 6.68 -3.91 8.20
C ILE A 14 8.17 -4.20 8.11
N GLY A 15 8.65 -4.45 6.91
CA GLY A 15 10.03 -4.82 6.68
C GLY A 15 11.03 -3.70 6.91
N ASP A 16 12.30 -4.08 6.97
CA ASP A 16 13.39 -3.14 7.20
C ASP A 16 13.49 -2.13 6.05
N ASP A 17 13.97 -0.95 6.38
CA ASP A 17 14.21 0.14 5.42
C ASP A 17 12.96 0.65 4.71
N THR A 18 11.79 0.24 5.15
CA THR A 18 10.53 0.80 4.65
C THR A 18 10.29 2.15 5.29
N ARG A 19 9.80 3.09 4.49
CA ARG A 19 9.50 4.45 4.91
C ARG A 19 8.02 4.72 4.76
N ILE A 20 7.40 5.22 5.81
CA ILE A 20 5.99 5.57 5.82
C ILE A 20 5.90 7.05 6.17
N TRP A 21 5.33 7.82 5.27
CA TRP A 21 5.30 9.26 5.38
C TRP A 21 4.03 9.74 6.07
N GLN A 22 3.97 11.04 6.34
CA GLN A 22 2.93 11.66 7.16
C GLN A 22 1.53 11.44 6.61
N PHE A 23 0.58 11.39 7.52
CA PHE A 23 -0.85 11.25 7.24
C PHE A 23 -1.21 9.94 6.52
N SER A 24 -0.32 8.96 6.56
CA SER A 24 -0.65 7.63 6.09
C SER A 24 -1.30 6.82 7.20
N VAL A 25 -2.23 5.95 6.82
CA VAL A 25 -2.92 5.05 7.75
C VAL A 25 -2.69 3.62 7.29
N ILE A 26 -2.07 2.84 8.17
CA ILE A 26 -1.80 1.42 7.90
C ILE A 26 -2.54 0.63 8.97
N LEU A 27 -3.55 -0.13 8.56
CA LEU A 27 -4.38 -0.84 9.51
C LEU A 27 -3.70 -2.11 9.99
N GLN A 28 -4.17 -2.62 11.12
CA GLN A 28 -3.63 -3.83 11.71
C GLN A 28 -3.78 -5.01 10.75
N GLY A 29 -2.76 -5.83 10.65
CA GLY A 29 -2.77 -7.01 9.78
C GLY A 29 -2.09 -6.81 8.44
N ALA A 30 -1.94 -5.56 7.98
CA ALA A 30 -1.24 -5.29 6.72
C ALA A 30 0.19 -5.81 6.78
N LYS A 31 0.63 -6.43 5.69
CA LYS A 31 1.99 -6.94 5.56
C LYS A 31 2.71 -6.11 4.52
N ILE A 32 3.78 -5.46 4.93
CA ILE A 32 4.56 -4.60 4.04
C ILE A 32 5.99 -5.10 4.05
N GLY A 33 6.53 -5.35 2.88
CA GLY A 33 7.89 -5.85 2.74
C GLY A 33 8.94 -4.81 3.08
N LYS A 34 10.17 -5.08 2.68
CA LYS A 34 11.31 -4.24 3.00
C LYS A 34 11.57 -3.22 1.89
N ALA A 35 12.22 -2.14 2.25
CA ALA A 35 12.66 -1.10 1.33
C ALA A 35 11.53 -0.48 0.51
N CYS A 36 10.34 -0.44 1.08
CA CYS A 36 9.18 0.21 0.47
C CYS A 36 9.17 1.70 0.77
N ASN A 37 8.47 2.45 -0.07
CA ASN A 37 8.27 3.88 0.15
C ASN A 37 6.77 4.17 0.05
N ILE A 38 6.14 4.37 1.19
CA ILE A 38 4.70 4.63 1.29
C ILE A 38 4.53 6.12 1.50
N CYS A 39 4.13 6.82 0.46
CA CYS A 39 4.07 8.27 0.48
C CYS A 39 2.87 8.78 1.27
N ALA A 40 2.82 10.08 1.48
CA ALA A 40 1.83 10.72 2.34
C ALA A 40 0.40 10.45 1.88
N HIS A 41 -0.55 10.45 2.82
CA HIS A 41 -1.98 10.29 2.54
C HIS A 41 -2.33 8.96 1.88
N THR A 42 -1.63 7.90 2.24
CA THR A 42 -1.91 6.56 1.74
C THR A 42 -2.70 5.80 2.80
N LEU A 43 -3.73 5.08 2.38
CA LEU A 43 -4.45 4.16 3.24
C LEU A 43 -4.17 2.74 2.81
N ILE A 44 -3.75 1.90 3.75
CA ILE A 44 -3.53 0.48 3.51
C ILE A 44 -4.37 -0.29 4.51
N GLU A 45 -5.33 -1.06 4.01
CA GLU A 45 -6.21 -1.85 4.87
C GLU A 45 -5.53 -3.13 5.36
N GLY A 46 -6.18 -3.80 6.32
CA GLY A 46 -5.53 -4.86 7.07
C GLY A 46 -5.27 -6.15 6.31
N ASP A 47 -6.11 -6.47 5.34
CA ASP A 47 -5.92 -7.68 4.53
C ASP A 47 -5.23 -7.33 3.21
N VAL A 48 -4.08 -6.69 3.34
CA VAL A 48 -3.26 -6.26 2.20
C VAL A 48 -1.86 -6.84 2.40
N THR A 49 -1.28 -7.33 1.31
CA THR A 49 0.11 -7.77 1.28
C THR A 49 0.87 -6.97 0.24
N ILE A 50 1.93 -6.33 0.68
CA ILE A 50 2.81 -5.53 -0.19
C ILE A 50 4.19 -6.14 -0.14
N GLY A 51 4.73 -6.45 -1.30
CA GLY A 51 6.06 -7.05 -1.43
C GLY A 51 7.18 -6.06 -1.11
N ASP A 52 8.37 -6.41 -1.56
CA ASP A 52 9.57 -5.63 -1.29
C ASP A 52 9.77 -4.55 -2.35
N ARG A 53 10.40 -3.45 -1.97
CA ARG A 53 10.82 -2.39 -2.89
C ARG A 53 9.65 -1.81 -3.68
N VAL A 54 8.50 -1.70 -3.03
CA VAL A 54 7.30 -1.12 -3.63
C VAL A 54 7.24 0.36 -3.29
N THR A 55 6.91 1.17 -4.27
CA THR A 55 6.63 2.59 -4.06
C THR A 55 5.15 2.84 -4.29
N ILE A 56 4.50 3.42 -3.30
CA ILE A 56 3.10 3.85 -3.40
C ILE A 56 3.08 5.35 -3.23
N LYS A 57 2.72 6.06 -4.28
CA LYS A 57 2.68 7.52 -4.25
C LYS A 57 1.45 8.02 -3.51
N SER A 58 1.43 9.31 -3.27
CA SER A 58 0.42 9.94 -2.41
C SER A 58 -1.01 9.78 -2.94
N GLY A 59 -1.95 9.68 -2.01
CA GLY A 59 -3.37 9.64 -2.34
C GLY A 59 -3.89 8.29 -2.81
N VAL A 60 -3.12 7.22 -2.58
CA VAL A 60 -3.52 5.88 -2.98
C VAL A 60 -4.17 5.15 -1.82
N TYR A 61 -5.31 4.53 -2.05
CA TYR A 61 -6.00 3.71 -1.06
C TYR A 61 -5.96 2.26 -1.51
N VAL A 62 -5.41 1.40 -0.66
CA VAL A 62 -5.24 -0.01 -0.95
C VAL A 62 -6.21 -0.80 -0.09
N TRP A 63 -7.21 -1.39 -0.73
CA TRP A 63 -8.32 -2.06 -0.06
C TRP A 63 -7.97 -3.47 0.35
N ASP A 64 -8.76 -4.01 1.28
CA ASP A 64 -8.64 -5.41 1.67
C ASP A 64 -8.68 -6.34 0.46
N GLY A 65 -7.85 -7.36 0.48
CA GLY A 65 -7.76 -8.36 -0.55
C GLY A 65 -6.74 -8.06 -1.65
N VAL A 66 -6.15 -6.87 -1.64
CA VAL A 66 -5.16 -6.49 -2.65
C VAL A 66 -3.79 -7.05 -2.27
N THR A 67 -3.10 -7.63 -3.24
CA THR A 67 -1.70 -8.02 -3.12
C THR A 67 -0.89 -7.27 -4.17
N ILE A 68 0.16 -6.60 -3.71
CA ILE A 68 1.10 -5.88 -4.57
C ILE A 68 2.42 -6.62 -4.50
N GLU A 69 2.92 -7.06 -5.64
CA GLU A 69 4.15 -7.83 -5.70
C GLU A 69 5.38 -6.93 -5.62
N ASP A 70 6.55 -7.57 -5.57
CA ASP A 70 7.81 -6.84 -5.44
C ASP A 70 8.04 -5.88 -6.59
N ASP A 71 8.76 -4.81 -6.32
CA ASP A 71 9.27 -3.88 -7.32
C ASP A 71 8.18 -3.16 -8.13
N VAL A 72 6.98 -3.04 -7.55
CA VAL A 72 5.87 -2.35 -8.20
C VAL A 72 5.88 -0.87 -7.83
N PHE A 73 5.61 -0.03 -8.80
CA PHE A 73 5.42 1.41 -8.60
C PHE A 73 3.97 1.77 -8.84
N ILE A 74 3.32 2.32 -7.82
CA ILE A 74 1.94 2.78 -7.92
C ILE A 74 1.97 4.32 -7.99
N GLY A 75 1.51 4.86 -9.09
CA GLY A 75 1.48 6.31 -9.30
C GLY A 75 0.47 7.01 -8.37
N PRO A 76 0.53 8.34 -8.30
CA PRO A 76 -0.36 9.07 -7.41
C PRO A 76 -1.81 8.93 -7.84
N CYS A 77 -2.70 8.86 -6.86
CA CYS A 77 -4.15 8.79 -7.06
C CYS A 77 -4.60 7.58 -7.88
N VAL A 78 -3.79 6.53 -7.94
CA VAL A 78 -4.22 5.27 -8.54
C VAL A 78 -5.30 4.67 -7.66
N ALA A 79 -6.34 4.14 -8.28
CA ALA A 79 -7.42 3.48 -7.58
C ALA A 79 -7.39 1.97 -7.83
N PHE A 80 -7.51 1.21 -6.76
CA PHE A 80 -7.68 -0.23 -6.86
C PHE A 80 -9.16 -0.55 -6.90
N THR A 81 -9.53 -1.50 -7.73
CA THR A 81 -10.90 -2.01 -7.71
C THR A 81 -10.94 -3.27 -6.87
N ASN A 82 -12.02 -3.39 -6.12
CA ASN A 82 -12.24 -4.57 -5.30
C ASN A 82 -13.11 -5.53 -6.11
N ASP A 83 -12.48 -6.44 -6.82
CA ASP A 83 -13.19 -7.37 -7.69
C ASP A 83 -13.75 -8.51 -6.85
N LYS A 84 -15.07 -8.57 -6.78
CA LYS A 84 -15.75 -9.62 -6.03
C LYS A 84 -15.84 -10.94 -6.79
N HIS A 85 -15.41 -10.95 -8.02
CA HIS A 85 -15.36 -12.15 -8.84
C HIS A 85 -13.89 -12.44 -9.16
N PRO A 86 -13.16 -13.08 -8.26
CA PRO A 86 -11.72 -13.20 -8.39
C PRO A 86 -11.32 -14.23 -9.45
N ARG A 87 -11.73 -13.99 -10.67
CA ARG A 87 -11.30 -14.83 -11.81
C ARG A 87 -9.85 -14.62 -12.12
N SER A 88 -9.34 -13.48 -11.71
CA SER A 88 -7.96 -13.11 -11.91
C SER A 88 -7.29 -13.01 -10.57
N LYS A 89 -6.04 -13.42 -10.50
CA LYS A 89 -5.22 -13.23 -9.32
C LYS A 89 -4.52 -11.90 -9.34
N ILE A 90 -4.74 -11.14 -10.39
CA ILE A 90 -4.19 -9.81 -10.53
C ILE A 90 -5.34 -8.84 -10.30
N TYR A 91 -5.23 -8.06 -9.25
CA TYR A 91 -6.22 -7.03 -8.98
C TYR A 91 -6.01 -5.89 -9.95
N PRO A 92 -7.07 -5.44 -10.60
CA PRO A 92 -6.93 -4.35 -11.54
C PRO A 92 -6.48 -3.09 -10.82
N VAL A 93 -5.50 -2.44 -11.39
CA VAL A 93 -5.05 -1.13 -10.95
C VAL A 93 -5.53 -0.14 -11.97
N GLN A 94 -6.37 0.78 -11.54
CA GLN A 94 -6.93 1.78 -12.43
C GLN A 94 -6.26 3.10 -12.20
N PHE A 95 -5.76 3.67 -13.28
CA PHE A 95 -5.18 4.99 -13.23
C PHE A 95 -6.26 6.03 -13.48
N PRO A 96 -6.17 7.21 -12.86
CA PRO A 96 -7.13 8.27 -13.11
C PRO A 96 -7.18 8.59 -14.58
N LYS A 97 -8.37 8.81 -15.07
CA LYS A 97 -8.51 9.30 -16.43
C LYS A 97 -8.09 10.75 -16.48
N MET A 98 -7.21 11.03 -17.35
CA MET A 98 -6.71 12.38 -17.51
C MET A 98 -7.44 13.09 -18.63
#